data_87d323ef16802fb73828405abb4ef45d
#
_entry.id   87d323ef16802fb73828405abb4ef45d
#
_cell.length_a   1.000
_cell.length_b   1.000
_cell.length_c   1.000
_cell.angle_alpha   90.00
_cell.angle_beta   90.00
_cell.angle_gamma   90.00
#
_symmetry.space_group_name_H-M   'P 1'
#
loop_
_entity.id
_entity.type
_entity.pdbx_description
1 polymer ?
#
loop_
_entity_poly.entity_id
_entity_poly.type
_entity_poly.pdbx_seq_one_letter_code
_entity_poly.pdbx_strand_id
1 'polypeptide(L)'
;MDSDALLTRIRIQAAGRAIRVTDHAREEMEEESITLAEVLESIANCQIIENYPDHKRGSCCLLYGLTARRRPLHVVCTTSLPLLVIITAYVPVPPKWIGPTERRAR
;
A
#
# COMPACT_ATOMS: atom_id res chain seq x y z
N MET A 1 -4.82 -16.87 -4.58
CA MET A 1 -5.44 -16.56 -3.28
C MET A 1 -6.59 -15.59 -3.50
N ASP A 2 -7.69 -15.85 -2.83
CA ASP A 2 -8.86 -14.99 -2.86
C ASP A 2 -8.51 -13.59 -2.33
N SER A 3 -9.01 -12.55 -2.99
CA SER A 3 -8.74 -11.16 -2.61
C SER A 3 -9.20 -10.84 -1.18
N ASP A 4 -10.33 -11.39 -0.75
CA ASP A 4 -10.83 -11.16 0.60
C ASP A 4 -9.92 -11.79 1.65
N ALA A 5 -9.42 -13.01 1.40
CA ALA A 5 -8.48 -13.67 2.30
C ALA A 5 -7.16 -12.91 2.36
N LEU A 6 -6.69 -12.40 1.23
CA LEU A 6 -5.46 -11.62 1.15
C LEU A 6 -5.59 -10.30 1.92
N LEU A 7 -6.68 -9.57 1.73
CA LEU A 7 -6.94 -8.34 2.47
C LEU A 7 -7.00 -8.59 3.97
N THR A 8 -7.67 -9.66 4.38
CA THR A 8 -7.74 -10.03 5.80
C THR A 8 -6.35 -10.24 6.38
N ARG A 9 -5.51 -10.98 5.66
CA ARG A 9 -4.13 -11.22 6.08
C ARG A 9 -3.32 -9.93 6.20
N ILE A 10 -3.41 -9.06 5.19
CA ILE A 10 -2.70 -7.78 5.18
C ILE A 10 -3.13 -6.92 6.37
N ARG A 11 -4.44 -6.84 6.63
CA ARG A 11 -4.96 -6.05 7.74
C ARG A 11 -4.54 -6.61 9.10
N ILE A 12 -4.49 -7.93 9.25
CA ILE A 12 -4.01 -8.57 10.47
C ILE A 12 -2.54 -8.25 10.72
N GLN A 13 -1.70 -8.36 9.68
CA GLN A 13 -0.28 -8.02 9.80
C GLN A 13 -0.08 -6.55 10.18
N ALA A 14 -0.81 -5.66 9.54
CA ALA A 14 -0.73 -4.22 9.82
C ALA A 14 -1.20 -3.90 11.24
N ALA A 15 -2.32 -4.45 11.65
CA ALA A 15 -2.88 -4.21 12.99
C ALA A 15 -1.96 -4.74 14.09
N GLY A 16 -1.31 -5.88 13.85
CA GLY A 16 -0.37 -6.49 14.78
C GLY A 16 1.02 -5.87 14.73
N ARG A 17 1.23 -4.86 13.90
CA ARG A 17 2.53 -4.21 13.70
C ARG A 17 3.62 -5.16 13.21
N ALA A 18 3.24 -6.26 12.54
CA ALA A 18 4.17 -7.17 11.87
C ALA A 18 4.54 -6.58 10.51
N ILE A 19 5.17 -5.41 10.53
CA ILE A 19 5.48 -4.61 9.34
C ILE A 19 6.94 -4.21 9.28
N ARG A 20 7.39 -3.95 8.06
CA ARG A 20 8.71 -3.38 7.79
C ARG A 20 8.55 -2.34 6.68
N VAL A 21 9.20 -1.19 6.83
CA VAL A 21 9.18 -0.13 5.82
C VAL A 21 10.55 -0.09 5.15
N THR A 22 10.58 -0.15 3.81
CA THR A 22 11.83 -0.07 3.07
C THR A 22 12.38 1.35 3.10
N ASP A 23 13.68 1.50 2.83
CA ASP A 23 14.30 2.83 2.75
C ASP A 23 13.63 3.68 1.67
N HIS A 24 13.32 3.07 0.52
CA HIS A 24 12.62 3.76 -0.56
C HIS A 24 11.25 4.29 -0.11
N ALA A 25 10.46 3.46 0.56
CA ALA A 25 9.15 3.87 1.07
C ALA A 25 9.29 4.99 2.10
N ARG A 26 10.31 4.88 2.98
CA ARG A 26 10.54 5.90 4.00
C ARG A 26 10.87 7.25 3.37
N GLU A 27 11.72 7.25 2.34
CA GLU A 27 12.07 8.48 1.62
C GLU A 27 10.86 9.11 0.95
N GLU A 28 10.03 8.31 0.27
CA GLU A 28 8.80 8.80 -0.34
C GLU A 28 7.86 9.40 0.70
N MET A 29 7.70 8.70 1.82
CA MET A 29 6.82 9.17 2.90
C MET A 29 7.30 10.50 3.46
N GLU A 30 8.60 10.66 3.64
CA GLU A 30 9.17 11.92 4.11
C GLU A 30 8.92 13.06 3.13
N GLU A 31 9.15 12.80 1.83
CA GLU A 31 8.93 13.80 0.78
C GLU A 31 7.48 14.27 0.71
N GLU A 32 6.54 13.39 0.94
CA GLU A 32 5.11 13.71 0.84
C GLU A 32 4.44 13.93 2.20
N SER A 33 5.23 13.97 3.27
CA SER A 33 4.73 14.15 4.63
C SER A 33 3.67 13.11 5.01
N ILE A 34 3.95 11.85 4.70
CA ILE A 34 3.11 10.71 5.06
C ILE A 34 3.70 10.05 6.30
N THR A 35 2.91 9.87 7.34
CA THR A 35 3.35 9.17 8.55
C THR A 35 3.03 7.68 8.47
N LEU A 36 3.72 6.87 9.28
CA LEU A 36 3.39 5.45 9.37
C LEU A 36 1.96 5.25 9.86
N ALA A 37 1.51 6.07 10.81
CA ALA A 37 0.13 6.01 11.29
C ALA A 37 -0.85 6.19 10.14
N GLU A 38 -0.59 7.13 9.23
CA GLU A 38 -1.44 7.35 8.06
C GLU A 38 -1.46 6.14 7.12
N VAL A 39 -0.30 5.52 6.90
CA VAL A 39 -0.22 4.29 6.10
C VAL A 39 -1.09 3.20 6.72
N LEU A 40 -0.97 2.98 8.03
CA LEU A 40 -1.75 1.97 8.73
C LEU A 40 -3.26 2.27 8.70
N GLU A 41 -3.64 3.54 8.83
CA GLU A 41 -5.04 3.97 8.70
C GLU A 41 -5.59 3.60 7.33
N SER A 42 -4.82 3.89 6.27
CA SER A 42 -5.26 3.59 4.90
C SER A 42 -5.40 2.09 4.66
N ILE A 43 -4.51 1.28 5.24
CA ILE A 43 -4.58 -0.18 5.08
C ILE A 43 -5.84 -0.74 5.77
N ALA A 44 -6.28 -0.15 6.85
CA ALA A 44 -7.46 -0.61 7.58
C ALA A 44 -8.75 -0.59 6.72
N ASN A 45 -8.81 0.28 5.71
CA ASN A 45 -9.99 0.42 4.84
C ASN A 45 -9.66 0.23 3.35
N CYS A 46 -8.52 -0.38 3.03
CA CYS A 46 -8.00 -0.42 1.66
C CYS A 46 -8.73 -1.41 0.76
N GLN A 47 -8.52 -1.22 -0.54
CA GLN A 47 -8.86 -2.20 -1.57
C GLN A 47 -7.60 -2.49 -2.38
N ILE A 48 -7.52 -3.69 -2.96
CA ILE A 48 -6.44 -4.06 -3.87
C ILE A 48 -6.82 -3.58 -5.26
N ILE A 49 -5.96 -2.78 -5.89
CA ILE A 49 -6.23 -2.26 -7.23
C ILE A 49 -5.30 -2.82 -8.30
N GLU A 50 -4.13 -3.34 -7.93
CA GLU A 50 -3.22 -4.03 -8.85
C GLU A 50 -2.48 -5.14 -8.11
N ASN A 51 -2.12 -6.20 -8.85
CA ASN A 51 -1.33 -7.31 -8.32
C ASN A 51 -0.03 -7.42 -9.11
N TYR A 52 1.06 -7.69 -8.40
CA TYR A 52 2.39 -7.86 -8.99
C TYR A 52 2.97 -9.20 -8.54
N PRO A 53 2.52 -10.32 -9.17
CA PRO A 53 2.93 -11.66 -8.71
C PRO A 53 4.41 -11.95 -8.91
N ASP A 54 5.04 -11.28 -9.87
CA ASP A 54 6.44 -11.55 -10.25
C ASP A 54 7.41 -10.48 -9.76
N HIS A 55 7.04 -9.72 -8.73
CA HIS A 55 7.93 -8.71 -8.16
C HIS A 55 9.17 -9.37 -7.57
N LYS A 56 10.35 -8.72 -7.71
CA LYS A 56 11.63 -9.27 -7.25
C LYS A 56 11.68 -9.55 -5.74
N ARG A 57 10.84 -8.91 -4.94
CA ARG A 57 10.74 -9.15 -3.50
C ARG A 57 9.70 -10.22 -3.15
N GLY A 58 9.18 -10.94 -4.14
CA GLY A 58 8.06 -11.85 -4.00
C GLY A 58 6.77 -11.16 -4.43
N SER A 59 5.66 -11.88 -4.34
CA SER A 59 4.36 -11.33 -4.72
C SER A 59 4.03 -10.09 -3.94
N CYS A 60 3.54 -9.06 -4.63
CA CYS A 60 3.15 -7.79 -4.06
C CYS A 60 1.80 -7.35 -4.61
N CYS A 61 1.20 -6.36 -3.99
CA CYS A 61 -0.01 -5.75 -4.50
C CYS A 61 0.01 -4.24 -4.24
N LEU A 62 -0.80 -3.52 -4.99
CA LEU A 62 -1.01 -2.09 -4.80
C LEU A 62 -2.35 -1.91 -4.09
N LEU A 63 -2.31 -1.24 -2.95
CA LEU A 63 -3.48 -0.93 -2.15
C LEU A 63 -3.87 0.54 -2.33
N TYR A 64 -5.17 0.79 -2.30
CA TYR A 64 -5.71 2.14 -2.20
C TYR A 64 -6.56 2.22 -0.93
N GLY A 65 -6.29 3.22 -0.09
CA GLY A 65 -7.08 3.47 1.10
C GLY A 65 -7.03 4.94 1.47
N LEU A 66 -7.86 5.32 2.44
CA LEU A 66 -7.94 6.69 2.94
C LEU A 66 -7.40 6.74 4.36
N THR A 67 -6.66 7.81 4.67
CA THR A 67 -6.27 8.11 6.05
C THR A 67 -7.51 8.57 6.83
N ALA A 68 -7.36 8.72 8.15
CA ALA A 68 -8.44 9.22 8.99
C ALA A 68 -8.91 10.62 8.54
N ARG A 69 -8.03 11.42 7.95
CA ARG A 69 -8.35 12.73 7.40
C ARG A 69 -8.81 12.67 5.94
N ARG A 70 -9.08 11.46 5.44
CA ARG A 70 -9.55 11.18 4.08
C ARG A 70 -8.55 11.54 2.98
N ARG A 71 -7.27 11.50 3.32
CA ARG A 71 -6.19 11.67 2.35
C ARG A 71 -6.00 10.34 1.61
N PRO A 72 -6.07 10.31 0.26
CA PRO A 72 -5.89 9.06 -0.47
C PRO A 72 -4.42 8.65 -0.49
N LEU A 73 -4.16 7.37 -0.22
CA LEU A 73 -2.81 6.81 -0.30
C LEU A 73 -2.79 5.57 -1.17
N HIS A 74 -1.71 5.42 -1.93
CA HIS A 74 -1.34 4.16 -2.58
C HIS A 74 -0.19 3.55 -1.80
N VAL A 75 -0.30 2.25 -1.53
CA VAL A 75 0.73 1.51 -0.79
C VAL A 75 1.01 0.22 -1.55
N VAL A 76 2.27 -0.01 -1.90
CA VAL A 76 2.70 -1.31 -2.44
C VAL A 76 3.29 -2.12 -1.30
N CYS A 77 2.79 -3.33 -1.11
CA CYS A 77 3.26 -4.19 -0.03
C CYS A 77 3.32 -5.65 -0.48
N THR A 78 4.06 -6.46 0.29
CA THR A 78 4.18 -7.90 0.04
C THR A 78 2.91 -8.63 0.45
N THR A 79 2.66 -9.78 -0.20
CA THR A 79 1.43 -10.56 0.01
C THR A 79 1.67 -11.95 0.59
N SER A 80 2.92 -12.41 0.69
CA SER A 80 3.22 -13.79 1.08
C SER A 80 4.29 -13.93 2.16
N LEU A 81 4.86 -12.84 2.64
CA LEU A 81 5.91 -12.90 3.66
C LEU A 81 5.34 -12.85 5.07
N PRO A 82 6.10 -13.36 6.08
CA PRO A 82 5.67 -13.28 7.48
C PRO A 82 5.49 -11.85 7.98
N LEU A 83 6.29 -10.91 7.44
CA LEU A 83 6.13 -9.48 7.71
C LEU A 83 5.49 -8.82 6.50
N LEU A 84 4.65 -7.83 6.75
CA LEU A 84 4.12 -6.96 5.70
C LEU A 84 5.19 -5.92 5.37
N VAL A 85 5.87 -6.10 4.24
CA VAL A 85 6.89 -5.15 3.82
C VAL A 85 6.24 -4.06 2.98
N ILE A 86 6.32 -2.82 3.45
CA ILE A 86 5.84 -1.64 2.72
C ILE A 86 6.98 -1.22 1.78
N ILE A 87 6.76 -1.39 0.48
CA ILE A 87 7.78 -1.16 -0.55
C ILE A 87 7.73 0.27 -1.08
N THR A 88 6.53 0.81 -1.19
CA THR A 88 6.33 2.20 -1.62
C THR A 88 5.02 2.72 -1.04
N ALA A 89 4.96 4.03 -0.79
CA ALA A 89 3.75 4.69 -0.29
C ALA A 89 3.75 6.13 -0.79
N TYR A 90 2.66 6.55 -1.44
CA TYR A 90 2.59 7.88 -2.03
C TYR A 90 1.12 8.32 -2.19
N VAL A 91 0.94 9.61 -2.45
CA VAL A 91 -0.38 10.15 -2.79
C VAL A 91 -0.56 10.01 -4.31
N PRO A 92 -1.62 9.35 -4.79
CA PRO A 92 -1.85 9.20 -6.22
C PRO A 92 -2.26 10.54 -6.85
N VAL A 93 -1.43 11.01 -7.82
CA VAL A 93 -1.66 12.30 -8.49
C VAL A 93 -1.37 12.17 -9.98
N PRO A 94 -1.92 13.07 -10.83
CA PRO A 94 -1.54 13.14 -12.23
C PRO A 94 -0.02 13.41 -12.39
N PRO A 95 0.58 13.02 -13.51
CA PRO A 95 -0.06 12.42 -14.69
C PRO A 95 -0.21 10.92 -14.64
N LYS A 96 0.41 10.23 -13.68
CA LYS A 96 0.39 8.77 -13.61
C LYS A 96 -1.00 8.22 -13.30
N TRP A 97 -1.73 8.89 -12.43
CA TRP A 97 -3.07 8.48 -12.01
C TRP A 97 -4.09 9.55 -12.38
N ILE A 98 -5.17 9.14 -13.05
CA ILE A 98 -6.29 10.02 -13.40
C ILE A 98 -7.17 10.20 -12.16
N GLY A 99 -7.35 9.11 -11.41
CA GLY A 99 -8.07 9.08 -10.15
C GLY A 99 -7.41 8.10 -9.21
N PRO A 100 -7.92 7.93 -7.98
CA PRO A 100 -7.26 7.08 -6.98
C PRO A 100 -7.11 5.62 -7.39
N THR A 101 -7.98 5.13 -8.26
CA THR A 101 -7.99 3.73 -8.69
C THR A 101 -7.76 3.55 -10.18
N GLU A 102 -7.58 4.64 -10.94
CA GLU A 102 -7.47 4.59 -12.40
C GLU A 102 -6.12 5.14 -12.84
N ARG A 103 -5.29 4.24 -13.36
CA ARG A 103 -3.98 4.60 -13.91
C ARG A 103 -4.16 5.21 -15.29
N ARG A 104 -3.36 6.26 -15.59
CA ARG A 104 -3.38 6.87 -16.91
C ARG A 104 -2.93 5.85 -17.97
N ALA A 105 -3.65 5.76 -19.07
CA ALA A 105 -3.29 4.92 -20.21
C ALA A 105 -1.98 5.40 -20.84
N ARG A 106 -1.18 4.47 -21.27
CA ARG A 106 0.08 4.77 -21.96
C ARG A 106 -0.15 4.93 -23.45
#